data_d40835e076a313e89b6c0cdf13be0964
#
_entry.id   d40835e076a313e89b6c0cdf13be0964
#
_cell.length_a   1.000
_cell.length_b   1.000
_cell.length_c   1.000
_cell.angle_alpha   90.00
_cell.angle_beta   90.00
_cell.angle_gamma   90.00
#
_symmetry.space_group_name_H-M   'P 1'
#
loop_
_entity.id
_entity.type
_entity.pdbx_description
1 polymer ?
#
loop_
_entity_poly.entity_id
_entity_poly.type
_entity_poly.pdbx_seq_one_letter_code
_entity_poly.pdbx_strand_id
1 'polypeptide(L)'
;MKKVGNQNSILRKVIFCVALSLTYSFSSFSQTTPPPAATAAPTAAAPAPASGGDPVAGKALFNANCAACHKLDAKATGPALRGVSAKYDKQWLYKWITNSSALIKSGDAKAIKVFEENNKSVMTAFPQLSTTDIDNIIAYTDEPKPEPVKTGITPDGKGGPAQESGISNNVILGALALVMFMLVIMLFLVNNVLTKVAKANGIELPAKEDKLPIWKAFAKNQFLVLVSSIFLLLASGYFFYGWAMQVGVDQDYAPIQPIHYSHRIHAGSNGIDCKYCHSAARVSKNAGIPSLNVCMNCHKNISEVSDTTATAEYSKAFYDAEIQKLYDAVGWDKATQKYTGKTNPVKWVRIHNLPDFAYFNHSQHVTVAGIECQKCHGPVQTYEIQKQFAPLTMGWCIKCHRETDVKMEGNAYYDKIHKELSKRYGVDKLTAAQMGGLECGKCHY
;
A
#
# COMPACT_ATOMS: atom_id res chain seq x y z
N MET A 1 37.78 53.74 -39.28
CA MET A 1 36.92 52.59 -39.66
C MET A 1 37.65 51.30 -39.33
N LYS A 2 37.40 50.67 -38.15
CA LYS A 2 37.96 49.38 -37.75
C LYS A 2 36.84 48.35 -37.67
N LYS A 3 37.07 47.20 -38.32
CA LYS A 3 36.20 46.09 -38.62
C LYS A 3 35.45 45.55 -37.38
N VAL A 4 34.14 45.69 -37.36
CA VAL A 4 33.22 44.86 -36.55
C VAL A 4 32.82 43.67 -37.41
N GLY A 5 33.58 42.58 -37.32
CA GLY A 5 33.32 41.47 -38.22
C GLY A 5 33.88 40.13 -37.77
N ASN A 6 33.64 39.70 -36.53
CA ASN A 6 33.91 38.29 -36.21
C ASN A 6 33.17 37.72 -34.98
N GLN A 7 32.29 38.41 -34.30
CA GLN A 7 31.55 37.84 -33.17
C GLN A 7 30.37 36.97 -33.58
N ASN A 8 29.73 37.27 -34.70
CA ASN A 8 28.57 36.49 -35.19
C ASN A 8 28.93 35.08 -35.72
N SER A 9 30.20 34.89 -36.14
CA SER A 9 30.67 33.57 -36.62
C SER A 9 30.89 32.59 -35.48
N ILE A 10 31.39 33.03 -34.33
CA ILE A 10 31.63 32.20 -33.17
C ILE A 10 30.30 31.82 -32.50
N LEU A 11 29.35 32.75 -32.38
CA LEU A 11 28.04 32.49 -31.81
C LEU A 11 27.24 31.47 -32.63
N ARG A 12 27.28 31.56 -33.98
CA ARG A 12 26.67 30.58 -34.88
C ARG A 12 27.26 29.18 -34.75
N LYS A 13 28.59 29.08 -34.57
CA LYS A 13 29.28 27.80 -34.36
C LYS A 13 28.96 27.15 -33.02
N VAL A 14 28.83 27.96 -31.96
CA VAL A 14 28.44 27.49 -30.63
C VAL A 14 26.98 27.00 -30.61
N ILE A 15 26.06 27.74 -31.24
CA ILE A 15 24.65 27.33 -31.36
C ILE A 15 24.54 26.04 -32.19
N PHE A 16 25.33 25.88 -33.24
CA PHE A 16 25.33 24.69 -34.10
C PHE A 16 25.89 23.45 -33.34
N CYS A 17 26.92 23.63 -32.52
CA CYS A 17 27.46 22.55 -31.68
C CYS A 17 26.51 22.14 -30.56
N VAL A 18 25.80 23.06 -29.93
CA VAL A 18 24.79 22.77 -28.90
C VAL A 18 23.56 22.07 -29.50
N ALA A 19 23.12 22.48 -30.70
CA ALA A 19 22.05 21.79 -31.40
C ALA A 19 22.43 20.38 -31.84
N LEU A 20 23.69 20.14 -32.26
CA LEU A 20 24.18 18.82 -32.65
C LEU A 20 24.35 17.89 -31.45
N SER A 21 24.72 18.38 -30.26
CA SER A 21 24.79 17.58 -29.03
C SER A 21 23.43 17.16 -28.48
N LEU A 22 22.37 17.97 -28.70
CA LEU A 22 21.01 17.64 -28.31
C LEU A 22 20.36 16.58 -29.21
N THR A 23 20.77 16.48 -30.47
CA THR A 23 20.23 15.44 -31.39
C THR A 23 20.92 14.07 -31.21
N TYR A 24 22.13 14.02 -30.64
CA TYR A 24 22.86 12.76 -30.43
C TYR A 24 22.42 12.02 -29.15
N SER A 25 21.69 12.65 -28.26
CA SER A 25 21.24 12.04 -26.98
C SER A 25 19.94 11.22 -27.08
N PHE A 26 19.32 11.14 -28.26
CA PHE A 26 18.04 10.43 -28.44
C PHE A 26 18.12 9.05 -29.13
N SER A 27 19.32 8.52 -29.41
CA SER A 27 19.45 7.30 -30.22
C SER A 27 20.22 6.18 -29.55
N SER A 28 20.08 5.95 -28.26
CA SER A 28 20.67 4.76 -27.61
C SER A 28 19.76 4.19 -26.52
N PHE A 29 18.55 3.77 -26.88
CA PHE A 29 17.83 2.74 -26.12
C PHE A 29 18.19 1.39 -26.74
N SER A 30 19.30 0.81 -26.31
CA SER A 30 19.64 -0.57 -26.57
C SER A 30 18.79 -1.45 -25.67
N GLN A 31 17.99 -2.31 -26.29
CA GLN A 31 17.28 -3.38 -25.63
C GLN A 31 18.29 -4.38 -25.06
N THR A 32 18.47 -4.42 -23.76
CA THR A 32 19.14 -5.54 -23.10
C THR A 32 18.10 -6.62 -22.83
N THR A 33 18.24 -7.74 -23.53
CA THR A 33 17.54 -9.00 -23.23
C THR A 33 17.87 -9.46 -21.82
N PRO A 34 16.89 -9.88 -21.00
CA PRO A 34 17.18 -10.48 -19.71
C PRO A 34 17.81 -11.86 -19.85
N PRO A 35 18.69 -12.27 -18.92
CA PRO A 35 19.27 -13.61 -18.93
C PRO A 35 18.21 -14.67 -18.67
N PRO A 36 18.36 -15.91 -19.17
CA PRO A 36 17.38 -16.97 -19.03
C PRO A 36 17.19 -17.35 -17.56
N ALA A 37 15.94 -17.52 -17.17
CA ALA A 37 15.54 -17.97 -15.85
C ALA A 37 16.11 -19.37 -15.55
N ALA A 38 16.80 -19.49 -14.43
CA ALA A 38 17.26 -20.77 -13.91
C ALA A 38 16.05 -21.66 -13.60
N THR A 39 16.03 -22.83 -14.19
CA THR A 39 15.06 -23.90 -13.97
C THR A 39 15.08 -24.28 -12.49
N ALA A 40 13.99 -24.01 -11.78
CA ALA A 40 13.81 -24.49 -10.41
C ALA A 40 13.63 -26.02 -10.45
N ALA A 41 14.46 -26.74 -9.73
CA ALA A 41 14.32 -28.17 -9.49
C ALA A 41 13.00 -28.44 -8.73
N PRO A 42 12.35 -29.59 -8.97
CA PRO A 42 11.11 -29.94 -8.30
C PRO A 42 11.36 -30.09 -6.79
N THR A 43 10.74 -29.25 -6.00
CA THR A 43 10.70 -29.35 -4.55
C THR A 43 9.92 -30.62 -4.20
N ALA A 44 10.52 -31.50 -3.41
CA ALA A 44 9.90 -32.70 -2.88
C ALA A 44 8.56 -32.38 -2.22
N ALA A 45 7.52 -33.13 -2.57
CA ALA A 45 6.19 -33.03 -2.00
C ALA A 45 6.26 -33.23 -0.48
N ALA A 46 5.78 -32.26 0.28
CA ALA A 46 5.51 -32.42 1.71
C ALA A 46 4.48 -33.55 1.91
N PRO A 47 4.54 -34.31 3.00
CA PRO A 47 3.60 -35.39 3.24
C PRO A 47 2.17 -34.81 3.31
N ALA A 48 1.23 -35.47 2.65
CA ALA A 48 -0.17 -35.11 2.60
C ALA A 48 -0.75 -35.01 4.03
N PRO A 49 -1.57 -34.02 4.35
CA PRO A 49 -2.21 -33.89 5.65
C PRO A 49 -3.16 -35.06 5.92
N ALA A 50 -3.18 -35.52 7.15
CA ALA A 50 -3.98 -36.66 7.59
C ALA A 50 -5.51 -36.46 7.61
N SER A 51 -5.97 -35.23 7.29
CA SER A 51 -7.39 -34.87 7.11
C SER A 51 -7.70 -34.71 5.61
N GLY A 52 -8.67 -35.45 5.10
CA GLY A 52 -9.02 -35.47 3.69
C GLY A 52 -9.66 -34.18 3.13
N GLY A 53 -9.32 -32.99 3.64
CA GLY A 53 -9.80 -31.67 3.21
C GLY A 53 -8.73 -30.87 2.45
N ASP A 54 -9.17 -29.85 1.68
CA ASP A 54 -8.33 -28.89 0.96
C ASP A 54 -7.92 -27.73 1.89
N PRO A 55 -6.63 -27.57 2.29
CA PRO A 55 -6.18 -26.51 3.17
C PRO A 55 -6.27 -25.12 2.53
N VAL A 56 -6.22 -24.99 1.19
CA VAL A 56 -6.34 -23.69 0.52
C VAL A 56 -7.78 -23.17 0.60
N ALA A 57 -8.76 -24.02 0.31
CA ALA A 57 -10.16 -23.72 0.52
C ALA A 57 -10.44 -23.48 2.02
N GLY A 58 -9.84 -24.28 2.89
CA GLY A 58 -9.94 -24.16 4.36
C GLY A 58 -9.45 -22.82 4.88
N LYS A 59 -8.34 -22.30 4.36
CA LYS A 59 -7.83 -20.97 4.70
C LYS A 59 -8.82 -19.87 4.37
N ALA A 60 -9.47 -19.94 3.20
CA ALA A 60 -10.48 -18.96 2.81
C ALA A 60 -11.70 -18.99 3.75
N LEU A 61 -12.18 -20.19 4.08
CA LEU A 61 -13.30 -20.40 5.00
C LEU A 61 -12.94 -19.99 6.44
N PHE A 62 -11.74 -20.31 6.92
CA PHE A 62 -11.23 -19.91 8.23
C PHE A 62 -11.18 -18.39 8.34
N ASN A 63 -10.62 -17.69 7.35
CA ASN A 63 -10.54 -16.24 7.36
C ASN A 63 -11.92 -15.57 7.32
N ALA A 64 -12.88 -16.18 6.62
CA ALA A 64 -14.23 -15.65 6.53
C ALA A 64 -15.06 -15.84 7.79
N ASN A 65 -14.86 -16.93 8.54
CA ASN A 65 -15.76 -17.33 9.62
C ASN A 65 -15.11 -17.44 11.01
N CYS A 66 -13.81 -17.75 11.09
CA CYS A 66 -13.15 -18.14 12.33
C CYS A 66 -12.10 -17.12 12.82
N ALA A 67 -11.38 -16.45 11.89
CA ALA A 67 -10.24 -15.60 12.20
C ALA A 67 -10.57 -14.36 13.05
N ALA A 68 -11.83 -13.96 13.10
CA ALA A 68 -12.29 -12.87 13.96
C ALA A 68 -12.10 -13.16 15.47
N CYS A 69 -12.23 -14.46 15.85
CA CYS A 69 -12.17 -14.87 17.26
C CYS A 69 -11.01 -15.82 17.53
N HIS A 70 -10.45 -16.48 16.52
CA HIS A 70 -9.42 -17.50 16.67
C HIS A 70 -8.14 -17.16 15.90
N LYS A 71 -6.99 -17.48 16.48
CA LYS A 71 -5.69 -17.51 15.80
C LYS A 71 -5.20 -18.96 15.74
N LEU A 72 -4.29 -19.25 14.79
CA LEU A 72 -3.70 -20.61 14.71
C LEU A 72 -2.79 -20.87 15.90
N ASP A 73 -1.87 -19.97 16.20
CA ASP A 73 -0.76 -20.19 17.12
C ASP A 73 -0.87 -19.46 18.47
N ALA A 74 -1.90 -18.65 18.67
CA ALA A 74 -2.06 -17.86 19.88
C ALA A 74 -3.52 -17.84 20.35
N LYS A 75 -3.74 -17.70 21.65
CA LYS A 75 -5.07 -17.45 22.21
C LYS A 75 -5.51 -16.03 21.79
N ALA A 76 -6.73 -15.90 21.30
CA ALA A 76 -7.41 -14.63 21.02
C ALA A 76 -8.67 -14.56 21.90
N THR A 77 -9.83 -14.16 21.37
CA THR A 77 -11.12 -14.32 22.08
C THR A 77 -11.42 -15.79 22.33
N GLY A 78 -11.13 -16.65 21.36
CA GLY A 78 -11.17 -18.10 21.47
C GLY A 78 -9.77 -18.73 21.57
N PRO A 79 -9.68 -20.05 21.80
CA PRO A 79 -8.41 -20.77 21.88
C PRO A 79 -7.68 -20.78 20.53
N ALA A 80 -6.35 -21.06 20.60
CA ALA A 80 -5.53 -21.34 19.43
C ALA A 80 -6.00 -22.64 18.76
N LEU A 81 -6.11 -22.63 17.41
CA LEU A 81 -6.68 -23.73 16.65
C LEU A 81 -5.67 -24.59 15.90
N ARG A 82 -4.36 -24.31 15.95
CA ARG A 82 -3.38 -25.15 15.28
C ARG A 82 -3.38 -26.56 15.87
N GLY A 83 -3.49 -27.56 14.99
CA GLY A 83 -3.56 -28.96 15.37
C GLY A 83 -4.81 -29.30 16.18
N VAL A 84 -5.95 -28.68 15.86
CA VAL A 84 -7.20 -28.92 16.59
C VAL A 84 -7.71 -30.33 16.43
N SER A 85 -7.43 -31.04 15.34
CA SER A 85 -7.81 -32.43 15.08
C SER A 85 -7.08 -33.42 16.03
N ALA A 86 -5.90 -33.07 16.51
CA ALA A 86 -5.18 -33.86 17.48
C ALA A 86 -5.79 -33.76 18.91
N LYS A 87 -6.57 -32.70 19.18
CA LYS A 87 -7.18 -32.45 20.51
C LYS A 87 -8.60 -32.98 20.62
N TYR A 88 -9.35 -32.93 19.51
CA TYR A 88 -10.78 -33.23 19.49
C TYR A 88 -11.13 -34.13 18.33
N ASP A 89 -12.03 -35.08 18.57
CA ASP A 89 -12.56 -35.96 17.55
C ASP A 89 -13.33 -35.18 16.47
N LYS A 90 -13.19 -35.62 15.22
CA LYS A 90 -13.77 -34.98 14.06
C LYS A 90 -15.30 -34.84 14.14
N GLN A 91 -15.99 -35.87 14.59
CA GLN A 91 -17.44 -35.89 14.78
C GLN A 91 -17.89 -34.89 15.86
N TRP A 92 -17.06 -34.77 16.93
CA TRP A 92 -17.31 -33.78 17.96
C TRP A 92 -17.11 -32.34 17.40
N LEU A 93 -16.05 -32.10 16.61
CA LEU A 93 -15.79 -30.83 16.00
C LEU A 93 -16.93 -30.37 15.05
N TYR A 94 -17.53 -31.28 14.30
CA TYR A 94 -18.70 -30.97 13.47
C TYR A 94 -19.85 -30.42 14.32
N LYS A 95 -20.21 -31.12 15.41
CA LYS A 95 -21.28 -30.71 16.35
C LYS A 95 -20.93 -29.36 17.02
N TRP A 96 -19.69 -29.21 17.45
CA TRP A 96 -19.22 -28.02 18.14
C TRP A 96 -19.27 -26.79 17.23
N ILE A 97 -18.74 -26.88 16.03
CA ILE A 97 -18.70 -25.78 15.07
C ILE A 97 -20.09 -25.41 14.59
N THR A 98 -20.91 -26.40 14.29
CA THR A 98 -22.29 -26.16 13.80
C THR A 98 -23.14 -25.51 14.89
N ASN A 99 -23.08 -25.97 16.14
CA ASN A 99 -23.86 -25.37 17.24
C ASN A 99 -23.26 -25.70 18.63
N SER A 100 -22.29 -24.92 19.05
CA SER A 100 -21.63 -25.07 20.34
C SER A 100 -22.62 -24.92 21.53
N SER A 101 -23.58 -24.00 21.43
CA SER A 101 -24.56 -23.76 22.49
C SER A 101 -25.47 -24.98 22.73
N ALA A 102 -25.88 -25.66 21.68
CA ALA A 102 -26.67 -26.89 21.81
C ALA A 102 -25.85 -28.01 22.47
N LEU A 103 -24.56 -28.13 22.10
CA LEU A 103 -23.68 -29.17 22.67
C LEU A 103 -23.37 -28.90 24.16
N ILE A 104 -23.22 -27.64 24.56
CA ILE A 104 -23.08 -27.28 25.98
C ILE A 104 -24.36 -27.60 26.75
N LYS A 105 -25.53 -27.27 26.21
CA LYS A 105 -26.83 -27.55 26.85
C LYS A 105 -27.14 -29.04 26.96
N SER A 106 -26.58 -29.87 26.07
CA SER A 106 -26.74 -31.33 26.15
C SER A 106 -25.95 -32.01 27.31
N GLY A 107 -25.13 -31.21 28.00
CA GLY A 107 -24.32 -31.76 29.11
C GLY A 107 -23.01 -32.42 28.67
N ASP A 108 -22.55 -32.21 27.41
CA ASP A 108 -21.28 -32.76 26.97
C ASP A 108 -20.12 -32.24 27.79
N ALA A 109 -19.41 -33.13 28.47
CA ALA A 109 -18.36 -32.78 29.45
C ALA A 109 -17.18 -32.03 28.79
N LYS A 110 -16.84 -32.35 27.52
CA LYS A 110 -15.78 -31.66 26.76
C LYS A 110 -16.23 -30.26 26.38
N ALA A 111 -17.50 -30.09 25.94
CA ALA A 111 -18.05 -28.81 25.57
C ALA A 111 -18.12 -27.85 26.76
N ILE A 112 -18.57 -28.34 27.91
CA ILE A 112 -18.61 -27.59 29.18
C ILE A 112 -17.20 -27.13 29.57
N LYS A 113 -16.22 -28.06 29.54
CA LYS A 113 -14.83 -27.73 29.85
C LYS A 113 -14.25 -26.67 28.97
N VAL A 114 -14.41 -26.75 27.64
CA VAL A 114 -13.94 -25.74 26.69
C VAL A 114 -14.61 -24.39 26.95
N PHE A 115 -15.90 -24.38 27.25
CA PHE A 115 -16.65 -23.17 27.58
C PHE A 115 -16.12 -22.50 28.84
N GLU A 116 -15.86 -23.25 29.93
CA GLU A 116 -15.34 -22.73 31.20
C GLU A 116 -13.91 -22.19 31.05
N GLU A 117 -13.02 -22.94 30.36
CA GLU A 117 -11.62 -22.54 30.10
C GLU A 117 -11.49 -21.25 29.23
N ASN A 118 -12.55 -20.90 28.51
CA ASN A 118 -12.57 -19.70 27.66
C ASN A 118 -13.53 -18.63 28.18
N ASN A 119 -13.53 -18.41 29.50
CA ASN A 119 -14.26 -17.34 30.21
C ASN A 119 -15.77 -17.38 29.95
N LYS A 120 -16.32 -18.58 29.80
CA LYS A 120 -17.76 -18.80 29.49
C LYS A 120 -18.22 -18.04 28.24
N SER A 121 -17.30 -17.82 27.29
CA SER A 121 -17.60 -17.20 26.01
C SER A 121 -18.27 -18.20 25.08
N VAL A 122 -19.45 -17.88 24.58
CA VAL A 122 -20.20 -18.73 23.66
C VAL A 122 -19.66 -18.53 22.24
N MET A 123 -19.24 -19.62 21.60
CA MET A 123 -18.88 -19.60 20.18
C MET A 123 -20.12 -19.41 19.31
N THR A 124 -20.05 -18.55 18.31
CA THR A 124 -21.11 -18.37 17.30
C THR A 124 -21.38 -19.69 16.59
N ALA A 125 -22.65 -20.02 16.38
CA ALA A 125 -23.06 -21.21 15.61
C ALA A 125 -22.90 -20.96 14.10
N PHE A 126 -22.41 -21.97 13.38
CA PHE A 126 -22.22 -21.93 11.92
C PHE A 126 -23.01 -23.04 11.21
N PRO A 127 -24.35 -23.02 11.26
CA PRO A 127 -25.20 -24.07 10.67
C PRO A 127 -25.08 -24.15 9.14
N GLN A 128 -24.57 -23.10 8.48
CA GLN A 128 -24.37 -23.02 7.05
C GLN A 128 -23.12 -23.77 6.54
N LEU A 129 -22.19 -24.14 7.42
CA LEU A 129 -20.99 -24.86 7.02
C LEU A 129 -21.29 -26.36 6.87
N SER A 130 -20.99 -26.87 5.68
CA SER A 130 -21.07 -28.32 5.41
C SER A 130 -19.92 -29.08 6.15
N THR A 131 -20.07 -30.39 6.26
CA THR A 131 -18.98 -31.22 6.80
C THR A 131 -17.71 -31.13 5.95
N THR A 132 -17.82 -30.97 4.65
CA THR A 132 -16.69 -30.74 3.73
C THR A 132 -16.00 -29.39 4.02
N ASP A 133 -16.77 -28.32 4.26
CA ASP A 133 -16.21 -27.03 4.63
C ASP A 133 -15.43 -27.08 5.95
N ILE A 134 -15.99 -27.80 6.92
CA ILE A 134 -15.33 -28.01 8.23
C ILE A 134 -14.06 -28.84 8.04
N ASP A 135 -14.06 -29.87 7.21
CA ASP A 135 -12.89 -30.67 6.87
C ASP A 135 -11.78 -29.84 6.25
N ASN A 136 -12.14 -28.94 5.34
CA ASN A 136 -11.20 -28.02 4.72
C ASN A 136 -10.60 -27.06 5.78
N ILE A 137 -11.43 -26.52 6.69
CA ILE A 137 -10.97 -25.69 7.79
C ILE A 137 -10.01 -26.46 8.71
N ILE A 138 -10.33 -27.70 9.08
CA ILE A 138 -9.48 -28.55 9.89
C ILE A 138 -8.15 -28.81 9.19
N ALA A 139 -8.17 -29.15 7.90
CA ALA A 139 -6.95 -29.34 7.11
C ALA A 139 -6.03 -28.11 7.16
N TYR A 140 -6.59 -26.90 7.05
CA TYR A 140 -5.83 -25.66 7.19
C TYR A 140 -5.29 -25.44 8.61
N THR A 141 -6.06 -25.75 9.66
CA THR A 141 -5.60 -25.57 11.04
C THR A 141 -4.53 -26.59 11.44
N ASP A 142 -4.44 -27.71 10.72
CA ASP A 142 -3.45 -28.77 10.95
C ASP A 142 -2.16 -28.56 10.16
N GLU A 143 -2.10 -27.56 9.26
CA GLU A 143 -0.85 -27.21 8.55
C GLU A 143 0.26 -26.89 9.55
N PRO A 144 1.50 -27.40 9.33
CA PRO A 144 2.64 -27.06 10.16
C PRO A 144 2.87 -25.55 10.18
N LYS A 145 3.33 -25.03 11.31
CA LYS A 145 3.69 -23.62 11.42
C LYS A 145 4.77 -23.28 10.38
N PRO A 146 4.55 -22.30 9.48
CA PRO A 146 5.59 -21.87 8.58
C PRO A 146 6.82 -21.45 9.37
N GLU A 147 7.99 -21.96 9.04
CA GLU A 147 9.23 -21.43 9.58
C GLU A 147 9.33 -19.96 9.21
N PRO A 148 9.76 -19.07 10.12
CA PRO A 148 9.91 -17.68 9.82
C PRO A 148 10.93 -17.53 8.68
N VAL A 149 10.46 -17.21 7.50
CA VAL A 149 11.32 -16.73 6.43
C VAL A 149 12.04 -15.52 7.02
N LYS A 150 13.35 -15.61 7.19
CA LYS A 150 14.21 -14.49 7.60
C LYS A 150 14.25 -13.47 6.47
N THR A 151 13.15 -12.81 6.24
CA THR A 151 13.14 -11.52 5.56
C THR A 151 13.69 -10.53 6.57
N GLY A 152 14.92 -10.09 6.33
CA GLY A 152 15.56 -9.06 7.14
C GLY A 152 14.77 -7.74 7.00
N ILE A 153 13.73 -7.61 7.79
CA ILE A 153 13.05 -6.35 8.03
C ILE A 153 13.60 -5.87 9.37
N THR A 154 14.51 -4.91 9.31
CA THR A 154 14.93 -4.12 10.45
C THR A 154 13.71 -3.40 11.05
N PRO A 155 13.64 -3.23 12.40
CA PRO A 155 12.48 -2.65 13.08
C PRO A 155 12.41 -1.13 13.02
N ASP A 156 12.92 -0.51 11.97
CA ASP A 156 12.72 0.91 11.74
C ASP A 156 11.54 1.12 10.80
N GLY A 157 10.41 1.51 11.41
CA GLY A 157 9.12 1.75 10.78
C GLY A 157 9.09 2.92 9.77
N LYS A 158 9.94 2.85 8.75
CA LYS A 158 9.85 3.66 7.53
C LYS A 158 9.60 2.72 6.35
N GLY A 159 8.37 2.24 6.24
CA GLY A 159 7.84 1.70 5.00
C GLY A 159 7.71 2.84 3.98
N GLY A 160 8.80 3.19 3.33
CA GLY A 160 8.78 4.00 2.13
C GLY A 160 8.10 3.23 0.99
N PRO A 161 7.51 3.90 -0.01
CA PRO A 161 6.95 3.27 -1.19
C PRO A 161 8.01 2.38 -1.83
N ALA A 162 7.59 1.25 -2.39
CA ALA A 162 8.46 0.31 -3.11
C ALA A 162 9.42 1.10 -4.00
N GLN A 163 10.69 0.99 -3.69
CA GLN A 163 11.75 1.71 -4.37
C GLN A 163 11.81 1.17 -5.79
N GLU A 164 11.33 1.96 -6.74
CA GLU A 164 11.68 1.75 -8.14
C GLU A 164 13.20 1.65 -8.20
N SER A 165 13.72 0.66 -8.91
CA SER A 165 15.16 0.49 -9.22
C SER A 165 15.65 1.57 -10.20
N GLY A 166 15.20 2.79 -10.00
CA GLY A 166 15.70 4.00 -10.62
C GLY A 166 16.73 4.64 -9.70
N ILE A 167 17.77 5.20 -10.27
CA ILE A 167 18.79 5.98 -9.55
C ILE A 167 18.06 7.03 -8.71
N SER A 168 18.22 6.99 -7.38
CA SER A 168 17.56 7.92 -6.47
C SER A 168 17.77 9.37 -6.93
N ASN A 169 16.71 10.19 -6.91
CA ASN A 169 16.79 11.61 -7.24
C ASN A 169 17.89 12.33 -6.44
N ASN A 170 18.16 11.89 -5.22
CA ASN A 170 19.26 12.41 -4.39
C ASN A 170 20.64 12.09 -4.97
N VAL A 171 20.80 10.92 -5.60
CA VAL A 171 22.05 10.54 -6.28
C VAL A 171 22.23 11.38 -7.56
N ILE A 172 21.16 11.62 -8.32
CA ILE A 172 21.19 12.48 -9.51
C ILE A 172 21.54 13.92 -9.12
N LEU A 173 20.90 14.46 -8.08
CA LEU A 173 21.16 15.80 -7.56
C LEU A 173 22.59 15.91 -7.00
N GLY A 174 23.05 14.89 -6.28
CA GLY A 174 24.42 14.82 -5.78
C GLY A 174 25.46 14.78 -6.89
N ALA A 175 25.24 13.99 -7.91
CA ALA A 175 26.10 13.92 -9.10
C ALA A 175 26.14 15.25 -9.86
N LEU A 176 24.97 15.91 -10.03
CA LEU A 176 24.88 17.23 -10.66
C LEU A 176 25.62 18.30 -9.86
N ALA A 177 25.45 18.29 -8.53
CA ALA A 177 26.17 19.22 -7.64
C ALA A 177 27.68 19.00 -7.71
N LEU A 178 28.14 17.74 -7.77
CA LEU A 178 29.56 17.39 -7.89
C LEU A 178 30.12 17.87 -9.23
N VAL A 179 29.42 17.68 -10.35
CA VAL A 179 29.82 18.18 -11.68
C VAL A 179 29.93 19.71 -11.66
N MET A 180 28.93 20.40 -11.10
CA MET A 180 28.95 21.87 -10.97
C MET A 180 30.15 22.35 -10.14
N PHE A 181 30.42 21.66 -9.01
CA PHE A 181 31.58 21.96 -8.16
C PHE A 181 32.92 21.76 -8.90
N MET A 182 33.05 20.65 -9.66
CA MET A 182 34.22 20.41 -10.51
C MET A 182 34.42 21.49 -11.58
N LEU A 183 33.33 21.94 -12.21
CA LEU A 183 33.39 23.03 -13.21
C LEU A 183 33.88 24.35 -12.56
N VAL A 184 33.42 24.67 -11.36
CA VAL A 184 33.88 25.84 -10.63
C VAL A 184 35.37 25.75 -10.30
N ILE A 185 35.85 24.60 -9.85
CA ILE A 185 37.28 24.36 -9.60
C ILE A 185 38.07 24.50 -10.89
N MET A 186 37.60 23.90 -12.00
CA MET A 186 38.25 23.98 -13.29
C MET A 186 38.36 25.42 -13.80
N LEU A 187 37.29 26.21 -13.67
CA LEU A 187 37.31 27.64 -14.03
C LEU A 187 38.30 28.43 -13.16
N PHE A 188 38.38 28.11 -11.88
CA PHE A 188 39.35 28.72 -10.97
C PHE A 188 40.81 28.40 -11.34
N LEU A 189 41.10 27.11 -11.67
CA LEU A 189 42.42 26.68 -12.12
C LEU A 189 42.80 27.31 -13.46
N VAL A 190 41.88 27.35 -14.44
CA VAL A 190 42.10 28.00 -15.73
C VAL A 190 42.39 29.49 -15.55
N ASN A 191 41.62 30.18 -14.70
CA ASN A 191 41.85 31.59 -14.39
C ASN A 191 43.24 31.83 -13.75
N ASN A 192 43.64 30.93 -12.83
CA ASN A 192 44.98 31.00 -12.21
C ASN A 192 46.12 30.79 -13.21
N VAL A 193 45.95 29.82 -14.12
CA VAL A 193 46.93 29.54 -15.17
C VAL A 193 46.99 30.72 -16.15
N LEU A 194 45.86 31.23 -16.62
CA LEU A 194 45.83 32.42 -17.50
C LEU A 194 46.44 33.64 -16.86
N THR A 195 46.25 33.84 -15.54
CA THR A 195 46.85 34.95 -14.79
C THR A 195 48.38 34.80 -14.74
N LYS A 196 48.89 33.58 -14.51
CA LYS A 196 50.34 33.29 -14.52
C LYS A 196 50.96 33.53 -15.89
N VAL A 197 50.30 33.04 -16.96
CA VAL A 197 50.75 33.21 -18.36
C VAL A 197 50.73 34.68 -18.76
N ALA A 198 49.70 35.43 -18.39
CA ALA A 198 49.64 36.88 -18.66
C ALA A 198 50.80 37.64 -18.00
N LYS A 199 51.09 37.30 -16.73
CA LYS A 199 52.22 37.88 -15.99
C LYS A 199 53.55 37.53 -16.64
N ALA A 200 53.74 36.30 -17.08
CA ALA A 200 54.98 35.85 -17.74
C ALA A 200 55.20 36.51 -19.12
N ASN A 201 54.13 36.92 -19.78
CA ASN A 201 54.19 37.64 -21.07
C ASN A 201 54.17 39.20 -20.89
N GLY A 202 54.40 39.72 -19.67
CA GLY A 202 54.48 41.13 -19.42
C GLY A 202 53.15 41.92 -19.56
N ILE A 203 52.03 41.19 -19.57
CA ILE A 203 50.69 41.86 -19.66
C ILE A 203 50.32 42.35 -18.27
N GLU A 204 50.18 43.65 -18.11
CA GLU A 204 49.69 44.27 -16.86
C GLU A 204 48.22 43.84 -16.63
N LEU A 205 47.99 43.13 -15.55
CA LEU A 205 46.66 42.74 -15.09
C LEU A 205 46.07 43.90 -14.25
N PRO A 206 44.77 44.17 -14.37
CA PRO A 206 44.12 45.22 -13.59
C PRO A 206 44.34 45.00 -12.10
N ALA A 207 44.69 46.09 -11.38
CA ALA A 207 44.97 46.08 -9.97
C ALA A 207 43.82 45.43 -9.16
N LYS A 208 44.15 44.80 -8.05
CA LYS A 208 43.20 44.02 -7.22
C LYS A 208 42.05 44.91 -6.68
N GLU A 209 42.29 46.21 -6.59
CA GLU A 209 41.34 47.21 -6.09
C GLU A 209 40.17 47.46 -7.06
N ASP A 210 40.36 47.24 -8.36
CA ASP A 210 39.31 47.43 -9.37
C ASP A 210 38.41 46.20 -9.60
N LYS A 211 38.59 45.17 -8.81
CA LYS A 211 37.75 43.95 -8.94
C LYS A 211 36.38 44.23 -8.33
N LEU A 212 35.38 44.27 -9.22
CA LEU A 212 33.99 44.35 -8.79
C LEU A 212 33.65 43.18 -7.86
N PRO A 213 32.89 43.38 -6.76
CA PRO A 213 32.36 42.28 -5.97
C PRO A 213 31.59 41.33 -6.86
N ILE A 214 31.65 40.01 -6.54
CA ILE A 214 31.17 38.91 -7.37
C ILE A 214 29.72 39.13 -7.83
N TRP A 215 28.88 39.67 -6.96
CA TRP A 215 27.47 39.92 -7.29
C TRP A 215 27.31 41.08 -8.33
N LYS A 216 28.18 42.14 -8.29
CA LYS A 216 28.18 43.21 -9.30
C LYS A 216 28.75 42.70 -10.64
N ALA A 217 29.78 41.85 -10.59
CA ALA A 217 30.31 41.20 -11.79
C ALA A 217 29.27 40.29 -12.46
N PHE A 218 28.53 39.51 -11.65
CA PHE A 218 27.39 38.72 -12.11
C PHE A 218 26.31 39.60 -12.76
N ALA A 219 25.85 40.67 -12.08
CA ALA A 219 24.81 41.56 -12.57
C ALA A 219 25.18 42.31 -13.85
N LYS A 220 26.48 42.61 -14.07
CA LYS A 220 26.98 43.21 -15.30
C LYS A 220 27.09 42.22 -16.48
N ASN A 221 27.15 40.91 -16.18
CA ASN A 221 27.23 39.89 -17.20
C ASN A 221 25.83 39.48 -17.67
N GLN A 222 25.34 40.18 -18.73
CA GLN A 222 24.00 39.92 -19.27
C GLN A 222 23.73 38.47 -19.65
N PHE A 223 24.76 37.72 -20.07
CA PHE A 223 24.62 36.31 -20.39
C PHE A 223 24.33 35.47 -19.12
N LEU A 224 25.08 35.70 -18.06
CA LEU A 224 24.85 34.97 -16.78
C LEU A 224 23.50 35.35 -16.19
N VAL A 225 23.10 36.60 -16.22
CA VAL A 225 21.79 37.04 -15.75
C VAL A 225 20.67 36.37 -16.57
N LEU A 226 20.81 36.34 -17.92
CA LEU A 226 19.83 35.67 -18.78
C LEU A 226 19.70 34.17 -18.46
N VAL A 227 20.83 33.45 -18.41
CA VAL A 227 20.83 32.01 -18.12
C VAL A 227 20.23 31.72 -16.75
N SER A 228 20.62 32.48 -15.72
CA SER A 228 20.06 32.34 -14.37
C SER A 228 18.56 32.65 -14.33
N SER A 229 18.12 33.66 -15.07
CA SER A 229 16.68 34.00 -15.15
C SER A 229 15.87 32.90 -15.81
N ILE A 230 16.37 32.33 -16.92
CA ILE A 230 15.73 31.18 -17.58
C ILE A 230 15.68 29.99 -16.65
N PHE A 231 16.79 29.67 -15.96
CA PHE A 231 16.82 28.56 -14.99
C PHE A 231 15.82 28.76 -13.86
N LEU A 232 15.76 29.96 -13.26
CA LEU A 232 14.81 30.28 -12.20
C LEU A 232 13.36 30.21 -12.69
N LEU A 233 13.09 30.64 -13.92
CA LEU A 233 11.77 30.56 -14.53
C LEU A 233 11.35 29.09 -14.72
N LEU A 234 12.24 28.26 -15.27
CA LEU A 234 11.97 26.83 -15.45
C LEU A 234 11.80 26.11 -14.11
N ALA A 235 12.66 26.39 -13.14
CA ALA A 235 12.56 25.83 -11.80
C ALA A 235 11.26 26.25 -11.09
N SER A 236 10.92 27.55 -11.15
CA SER A 236 9.67 28.04 -10.56
C SER A 236 8.44 27.44 -11.26
N GLY A 237 8.47 27.30 -12.58
CA GLY A 237 7.43 26.61 -13.34
C GLY A 237 7.26 25.15 -12.94
N TYR A 238 8.37 24.42 -12.76
CA TYR A 238 8.35 23.03 -12.28
C TYR A 238 7.74 22.90 -10.88
N PHE A 239 8.18 23.73 -9.93
CA PHE A 239 7.64 23.70 -8.57
C PHE A 239 6.18 24.16 -8.51
N PHE A 240 5.83 25.19 -9.26
CA PHE A 240 4.44 25.66 -9.36
C PHE A 240 3.54 24.58 -9.95
N TYR A 241 3.96 23.95 -11.05
CA TYR A 241 3.21 22.85 -11.65
C TYR A 241 3.05 21.68 -10.67
N GLY A 242 4.14 21.27 -9.98
CA GLY A 242 4.09 20.22 -8.97
C GLY A 242 3.12 20.55 -7.84
N TRP A 243 3.12 21.79 -7.36
CA TRP A 243 2.17 22.25 -6.35
C TRP A 243 0.73 22.26 -6.88
N ALA A 244 0.51 22.78 -8.07
CA ALA A 244 -0.82 22.86 -8.70
C ALA A 244 -1.43 21.47 -8.91
N MET A 245 -0.60 20.45 -9.22
CA MET A 245 -1.04 19.06 -9.38
C MET A 245 -1.43 18.38 -8.07
N GLN A 246 -1.12 18.98 -6.91
CA GLN A 246 -1.54 18.50 -5.60
C GLN A 246 -2.87 19.13 -5.12
N VAL A 247 -3.39 20.12 -5.84
CA VAL A 247 -4.68 20.73 -5.50
C VAL A 247 -5.80 19.72 -5.69
N GLY A 248 -6.58 19.46 -4.64
CA GLY A 248 -7.66 18.45 -4.62
C GLY A 248 -7.18 17.01 -4.44
N VAL A 249 -5.90 16.78 -4.12
CA VAL A 249 -5.38 15.47 -3.72
C VAL A 249 -5.39 15.38 -2.21
N ASP A 250 -6.29 14.55 -1.67
CA ASP A 250 -6.53 14.43 -0.22
C ASP A 250 -5.63 13.36 0.44
N GLN A 251 -4.43 13.13 -0.10
CA GLN A 251 -3.49 12.17 0.49
C GLN A 251 -3.15 12.57 1.93
N ASP A 252 -3.07 11.57 2.81
CA ASP A 252 -2.91 11.72 4.26
C ASP A 252 -4.08 12.41 5.00
N TYR A 253 -5.19 12.68 4.34
CA TYR A 253 -6.41 13.14 5.01
C TYR A 253 -6.89 12.13 6.05
N ALA A 254 -6.92 12.52 7.30
CA ALA A 254 -7.22 11.69 8.46
C ALA A 254 -8.22 12.40 9.39
N PRO A 255 -9.51 12.41 9.06
CA PRO A 255 -10.52 13.10 9.85
C PRO A 255 -10.81 12.37 11.17
N ILE A 256 -11.18 13.13 12.18
CA ILE A 256 -11.70 12.59 13.44
C ILE A 256 -13.08 11.96 13.18
N GLN A 257 -13.24 10.72 13.61
CA GLN A 257 -14.49 9.98 13.48
C GLN A 257 -15.37 10.14 14.74
N PRO A 258 -16.69 10.02 14.62
CA PRO A 258 -17.60 10.11 15.78
C PRO A 258 -17.32 9.06 16.87
N ILE A 259 -16.93 7.86 16.47
CA ILE A 259 -16.39 6.80 17.33
C ILE A 259 -14.96 6.54 16.87
N HIS A 260 -14.02 6.63 17.78
CA HIS A 260 -12.63 6.30 17.49
C HIS A 260 -12.48 4.78 17.26
N TYR A 261 -12.19 4.42 16.03
CA TYR A 261 -11.98 3.02 15.64
C TYR A 261 -10.54 2.78 15.24
N SER A 262 -9.82 1.98 16.02
CA SER A 262 -8.42 1.64 15.76
C SER A 262 -8.31 0.38 14.90
N HIS A 263 -7.85 0.53 13.66
CA HIS A 263 -7.50 -0.61 12.82
C HIS A 263 -6.28 -1.36 13.37
N ARG A 264 -5.37 -0.66 14.04
CA ARG A 264 -4.20 -1.27 14.70
C ARG A 264 -4.62 -2.33 15.72
N ILE A 265 -5.65 -2.06 16.52
CA ILE A 265 -6.14 -3.02 17.51
C ILE A 265 -6.84 -4.19 16.80
N HIS A 266 -7.77 -3.90 15.88
CA HIS A 266 -8.62 -4.93 15.27
C HIS A 266 -7.88 -5.76 14.21
N ALA A 267 -7.36 -5.12 13.18
CA ALA A 267 -6.67 -5.80 12.09
C ALA A 267 -5.20 -6.11 12.41
N GLY A 268 -4.53 -5.26 13.21
CA GLY A 268 -3.14 -5.46 13.62
C GLY A 268 -3.02 -6.46 14.75
N SER A 269 -3.34 -6.04 15.98
CA SER A 269 -3.12 -6.87 17.18
C SER A 269 -3.99 -8.11 17.21
N ASN A 270 -5.28 -8.00 16.82
CA ASN A 270 -6.22 -9.12 16.82
C ASN A 270 -6.22 -9.91 15.49
N GLY A 271 -5.60 -9.41 14.41
CA GLY A 271 -5.50 -10.10 13.13
C GLY A 271 -6.83 -10.37 12.44
N ILE A 272 -7.85 -9.52 12.68
CA ILE A 272 -9.16 -9.64 12.03
C ILE A 272 -9.01 -9.28 10.56
N ASP A 273 -9.48 -10.15 9.66
CA ASP A 273 -9.42 -9.93 8.22
C ASP A 273 -10.29 -8.72 7.82
N CYS A 274 -9.75 -7.91 6.88
CA CYS A 274 -10.44 -6.71 6.37
C CYS A 274 -11.85 -7.03 5.85
N LYS A 275 -12.00 -8.18 5.17
CA LYS A 275 -13.24 -8.63 4.53
C LYS A 275 -14.29 -9.12 5.54
N TYR A 276 -13.92 -9.31 6.81
CA TYR A 276 -14.90 -9.61 7.85
C TYR A 276 -15.81 -8.41 8.10
N CYS A 277 -15.22 -7.22 8.25
CA CYS A 277 -15.96 -5.98 8.46
C CYS A 277 -16.39 -5.33 7.14
N HIS A 278 -15.52 -5.30 6.13
CA HIS A 278 -15.75 -4.74 4.81
C HIS A 278 -16.17 -5.81 3.78
N SER A 279 -17.16 -6.63 4.14
CA SER A 279 -17.61 -7.77 3.31
C SER A 279 -18.14 -7.33 1.94
N ALA A 280 -18.71 -6.14 1.83
CA ALA A 280 -19.22 -5.57 0.59
C ALA A 280 -18.13 -5.36 -0.47
N ALA A 281 -16.85 -5.18 -0.08
CA ALA A 281 -15.73 -5.04 -0.99
C ALA A 281 -15.56 -6.24 -1.96
N ARG A 282 -16.06 -7.42 -1.58
CA ARG A 282 -15.99 -8.63 -2.41
C ARG A 282 -17.04 -8.69 -3.52
N VAL A 283 -18.17 -8.03 -3.34
CA VAL A 283 -19.37 -8.21 -4.19
C VAL A 283 -19.97 -6.91 -4.70
N SER A 284 -19.51 -5.77 -4.20
CA SER A 284 -20.08 -4.46 -4.50
C SER A 284 -19.06 -3.48 -5.11
N LYS A 285 -19.58 -2.47 -5.80
CA LYS A 285 -18.81 -1.28 -6.21
C LYS A 285 -18.14 -0.61 -5.00
N ASN A 286 -18.87 -0.45 -3.89
CA ASN A 286 -18.39 0.21 -2.69
C ASN A 286 -18.04 -0.83 -1.61
N ALA A 287 -16.89 -0.65 -0.94
CA ALA A 287 -16.54 -1.49 0.21
C ALA A 287 -17.49 -1.27 1.39
N GLY A 288 -17.99 -0.05 1.54
CA GLY A 288 -18.90 0.34 2.60
C GLY A 288 -18.23 0.44 3.98
N ILE A 289 -18.86 1.18 4.86
CA ILE A 289 -18.60 1.13 6.29
C ILE A 289 -19.50 0.04 6.86
N PRO A 290 -18.99 -0.91 7.67
CA PRO A 290 -19.81 -1.98 8.23
C PRO A 290 -20.90 -1.41 9.12
N SER A 291 -22.08 -2.04 9.13
CA SER A 291 -23.12 -1.68 10.09
C SER A 291 -22.65 -1.96 11.52
N LEU A 292 -23.16 -1.22 12.50
CA LEU A 292 -22.77 -1.40 13.90
C LEU A 292 -23.10 -2.80 14.44
N ASN A 293 -24.00 -3.55 13.80
CA ASN A 293 -24.26 -4.94 14.14
C ASN A 293 -23.02 -5.83 13.99
N VAL A 294 -22.16 -5.54 13.03
CA VAL A 294 -20.90 -6.28 12.84
C VAL A 294 -19.99 -6.07 14.05
N CYS A 295 -19.92 -4.86 14.59
CA CYS A 295 -19.17 -4.55 15.81
C CYS A 295 -19.74 -5.35 17.00
N MET A 296 -21.05 -5.43 17.12
CA MET A 296 -21.74 -6.13 18.20
C MET A 296 -21.61 -7.66 18.17
N ASN A 297 -21.13 -8.25 17.07
CA ASN A 297 -20.78 -9.66 17.05
C ASN A 297 -19.74 -10.03 18.14
N CYS A 298 -18.81 -9.11 18.41
CA CYS A 298 -17.77 -9.27 19.44
C CYS A 298 -18.07 -8.41 20.67
N HIS A 299 -18.49 -7.15 20.50
CA HIS A 299 -18.64 -6.20 21.59
C HIS A 299 -19.84 -6.46 22.52
N LYS A 300 -20.75 -7.39 22.21
CA LYS A 300 -21.69 -7.91 23.22
C LYS A 300 -20.99 -8.50 24.44
N ASN A 301 -19.79 -9.10 24.22
CA ASN A 301 -19.02 -9.79 25.24
C ASN A 301 -17.70 -9.07 25.60
N ILE A 302 -17.29 -8.09 24.78
CA ILE A 302 -16.06 -7.32 24.96
C ILE A 302 -16.47 -5.88 25.26
N SER A 303 -16.57 -5.56 26.55
CA SER A 303 -17.04 -4.26 27.02
C SER A 303 -15.92 -3.30 27.42
N GLU A 304 -14.68 -3.77 27.43
CA GLU A 304 -13.49 -3.01 27.76
C GLU A 304 -12.26 -3.60 27.06
N VAL A 305 -11.23 -2.80 26.90
CA VAL A 305 -9.95 -3.26 26.35
C VAL A 305 -9.03 -3.82 27.43
N SER A 306 -8.04 -4.63 27.02
CA SER A 306 -6.96 -5.06 27.91
C SER A 306 -6.07 -3.88 28.31
N ASP A 307 -5.47 -3.90 29.49
CA ASP A 307 -4.51 -2.90 29.96
C ASP A 307 -3.31 -2.77 28.99
N THR A 308 -2.93 -3.87 28.34
CA THR A 308 -1.84 -3.90 27.34
C THR A 308 -2.20 -3.24 26.01
N THR A 309 -3.45 -2.85 25.79
CA THR A 309 -3.92 -2.18 24.56
C THR A 309 -3.59 -0.68 24.57
N ALA A 310 -3.47 -0.10 25.77
CA ALA A 310 -3.15 1.31 25.95
C ALA A 310 -1.82 1.69 25.29
N THR A 311 -1.75 2.91 24.80
CA THR A 311 -0.54 3.55 24.24
C THR A 311 -0.21 4.80 25.04
N ALA A 312 0.92 5.43 24.74
CA ALA A 312 1.28 6.71 25.36
C ALA A 312 0.26 7.83 25.02
N GLU A 313 -0.40 7.73 23.86
CA GLU A 313 -1.36 8.72 23.37
C GLU A 313 -2.80 8.39 23.77
N TYR A 314 -3.16 7.10 23.80
CA TYR A 314 -4.55 6.64 24.07
C TYR A 314 -4.57 5.68 25.24
N SER A 315 -5.18 6.12 26.35
CA SER A 315 -5.30 5.31 27.57
C SER A 315 -6.37 4.22 27.43
N LYS A 316 -6.35 3.23 28.34
CA LYS A 316 -7.42 2.24 28.45
C LYS A 316 -8.80 2.91 28.62
N ALA A 317 -8.88 3.90 29.51
CA ALA A 317 -10.13 4.62 29.76
C ALA A 317 -10.67 5.33 28.51
N PHE A 318 -9.80 5.82 27.64
CA PHE A 318 -10.19 6.39 26.36
C PHE A 318 -10.87 5.34 25.47
N TYR A 319 -10.26 4.17 25.28
CA TYR A 319 -10.84 3.11 24.44
C TYR A 319 -12.15 2.56 25.03
N ASP A 320 -12.21 2.40 26.35
CA ASP A 320 -13.43 1.93 27.03
C ASP A 320 -14.60 2.94 26.84
N ALA A 321 -14.30 4.25 26.84
CA ALA A 321 -15.29 5.29 26.54
C ALA A 321 -15.76 5.22 25.07
N GLU A 322 -14.88 4.88 24.14
CA GLU A 322 -15.27 4.70 22.72
C GLU A 322 -16.16 3.46 22.51
N ILE A 323 -15.93 2.38 23.27
CA ILE A 323 -16.85 1.21 23.30
C ILE A 323 -18.22 1.64 23.86
N GLN A 324 -18.26 2.49 24.89
CA GLN A 324 -19.52 3.01 25.42
C GLN A 324 -20.29 3.82 24.36
N LYS A 325 -19.62 4.65 23.54
CA LYS A 325 -20.28 5.34 22.42
C LYS A 325 -20.91 4.35 21.41
N LEU A 326 -20.26 3.20 21.16
CA LEU A 326 -20.86 2.14 20.34
C LEU A 326 -22.14 1.61 20.97
N TYR A 327 -22.15 1.36 22.28
CA TYR A 327 -23.33 0.88 23.00
C TYR A 327 -24.46 1.89 22.95
N ASP A 328 -24.17 3.17 23.17
CA ASP A 328 -25.14 4.24 23.07
C ASP A 328 -25.74 4.36 21.66
N ALA A 329 -24.89 4.16 20.62
CA ALA A 329 -25.32 4.20 19.22
C ALA A 329 -26.28 3.06 18.85
N VAL A 330 -26.04 1.86 19.36
CA VAL A 330 -26.89 0.68 19.07
C VAL A 330 -27.98 0.44 20.10
N GLY A 331 -28.00 1.21 21.21
CA GLY A 331 -28.91 1.03 22.32
C GLY A 331 -28.66 -0.27 23.08
N TRP A 332 -27.40 -0.63 23.33
CA TRP A 332 -27.05 -1.83 24.10
C TRP A 332 -26.86 -1.52 25.56
N ASP A 333 -27.64 -2.19 26.42
CA ASP A 333 -27.44 -2.12 27.86
C ASP A 333 -26.51 -3.25 28.33
N LYS A 334 -25.33 -2.85 28.79
CA LYS A 334 -24.27 -3.76 29.28
C LYS A 334 -24.73 -4.57 30.50
N ALA A 335 -25.54 -3.94 31.40
CA ALA A 335 -25.95 -4.59 32.65
C ALA A 335 -26.97 -5.70 32.39
N THR A 336 -27.95 -5.44 31.54
CA THR A 336 -29.00 -6.41 31.20
C THR A 336 -28.67 -7.28 30.01
N GLN A 337 -27.59 -6.96 29.25
CA GLN A 337 -27.20 -7.59 28.00
C GLN A 337 -28.35 -7.64 26.98
N LYS A 338 -29.09 -6.56 26.86
CA LYS A 338 -30.24 -6.43 25.94
C LYS A 338 -30.21 -5.12 25.20
N TYR A 339 -30.83 -5.12 24.03
CA TYR A 339 -31.07 -3.89 23.28
C TYR A 339 -32.26 -3.15 23.88
N THR A 340 -32.11 -1.86 24.14
CA THR A 340 -33.16 -0.97 24.67
C THR A 340 -34.13 -0.50 23.61
N GLY A 341 -33.81 -0.68 22.32
CA GLY A 341 -34.57 -0.16 21.19
C GLY A 341 -34.35 1.33 20.91
N LYS A 342 -33.59 2.04 21.74
CA LYS A 342 -33.19 3.44 21.50
C LYS A 342 -31.85 3.45 20.80
N THR A 343 -31.79 3.91 19.55
CA THR A 343 -30.57 3.94 18.73
C THR A 343 -30.22 5.34 18.29
N ASN A 344 -28.92 5.63 18.19
CA ASN A 344 -28.39 6.90 17.69
C ASN A 344 -27.54 6.64 16.46
N PRO A 345 -27.92 7.08 15.25
CA PRO A 345 -27.15 6.85 14.04
C PRO A 345 -25.76 7.49 14.11
N VAL A 346 -24.73 6.75 13.75
CA VAL A 346 -23.36 7.27 13.66
C VAL A 346 -23.11 7.83 12.27
N LYS A 347 -22.76 9.12 12.19
CA LYS A 347 -22.43 9.81 10.94
C LYS A 347 -20.91 9.72 10.70
N TRP A 348 -20.46 8.64 10.09
CA TRP A 348 -19.07 8.46 9.72
C TRP A 348 -18.59 9.48 8.69
N VAL A 349 -17.40 10.01 8.87
CA VAL A 349 -16.77 10.91 7.90
C VAL A 349 -16.09 10.07 6.83
N ARG A 350 -16.46 10.32 5.57
CA ARG A 350 -15.87 9.65 4.42
C ARG A 350 -14.43 10.12 4.23
N ILE A 351 -13.49 9.18 4.07
CA ILE A 351 -12.05 9.45 3.93
C ILE A 351 -11.65 9.44 2.45
N HIS A 352 -12.02 8.37 1.73
CA HIS A 352 -11.66 8.19 0.33
C HIS A 352 -12.76 8.76 -0.58
N ASN A 353 -12.46 9.86 -1.25
CA ASN A 353 -13.37 10.54 -2.16
C ASN A 353 -12.82 10.49 -3.58
N LEU A 354 -13.52 9.78 -4.48
CA LEU A 354 -13.34 9.96 -5.91
C LEU A 354 -14.34 10.98 -6.43
N PRO A 355 -13.97 11.77 -7.46
CA PRO A 355 -14.92 12.62 -8.17
C PRO A 355 -16.10 11.81 -8.72
N ASP A 356 -17.27 12.41 -8.81
CA ASP A 356 -18.50 11.69 -9.23
C ASP A 356 -18.39 11.10 -10.64
N PHE A 357 -17.60 11.71 -11.50
CA PHE A 357 -17.33 11.22 -12.86
C PHE A 357 -16.32 10.06 -12.92
N ALA A 358 -15.71 9.65 -11.80
CA ALA A 358 -14.75 8.57 -11.76
C ALA A 358 -15.41 7.30 -11.23
N TYR A 359 -15.47 6.27 -12.07
CA TYR A 359 -15.97 4.95 -11.69
C TYR A 359 -14.85 4.09 -11.12
N PHE A 360 -15.11 3.50 -9.95
CA PHE A 360 -14.26 2.49 -9.34
C PHE A 360 -15.13 1.37 -8.73
N ASN A 361 -14.73 0.12 -8.94
CA ASN A 361 -15.46 -1.04 -8.44
C ASN A 361 -14.54 -1.94 -7.58
N HIS A 362 -14.80 -2.01 -6.28
CA HIS A 362 -14.02 -2.83 -5.36
C HIS A 362 -14.07 -4.31 -5.72
N SER A 363 -15.24 -4.88 -6.09
CA SER A 363 -15.35 -6.30 -6.36
C SER A 363 -14.48 -6.76 -7.53
N GLN A 364 -14.31 -5.93 -8.55
CA GLN A 364 -13.44 -6.23 -9.68
C GLN A 364 -11.95 -6.24 -9.28
N HIS A 365 -11.54 -5.33 -8.39
CA HIS A 365 -10.15 -5.26 -7.93
C HIS A 365 -9.85 -6.31 -6.85
N VAL A 366 -10.75 -6.50 -5.90
CA VAL A 366 -10.53 -7.37 -4.74
C VAL A 366 -10.80 -8.84 -5.06
N THR A 367 -11.91 -9.14 -5.73
CA THR A 367 -12.33 -10.54 -6.00
C THR A 367 -11.81 -11.03 -7.33
N VAL A 368 -12.01 -10.28 -8.41
CA VAL A 368 -11.61 -10.72 -9.75
C VAL A 368 -10.09 -10.59 -9.93
N ALA A 369 -9.52 -9.43 -9.65
CA ALA A 369 -8.09 -9.21 -9.81
C ALA A 369 -7.24 -9.74 -8.64
N GLY A 370 -7.85 -10.01 -7.47
CA GLY A 370 -7.14 -10.53 -6.29
C GLY A 370 -6.17 -9.55 -5.67
N ILE A 371 -6.39 -8.24 -5.83
CA ILE A 371 -5.50 -7.21 -5.30
C ILE A 371 -5.70 -7.07 -3.80
N GLU A 372 -4.60 -7.07 -3.06
CA GLU A 372 -4.59 -6.88 -1.61
C GLU A 372 -5.02 -5.46 -1.23
N CYS A 373 -5.79 -5.35 -0.13
CA CYS A 373 -6.34 -4.08 0.35
C CYS A 373 -5.27 -3.02 0.59
N GLN A 374 -4.11 -3.45 1.12
CA GLN A 374 -2.98 -2.59 1.45
C GLN A 374 -2.35 -1.91 0.23
N LYS A 375 -2.52 -2.46 -0.97
CA LYS A 375 -2.01 -1.84 -2.19
C LYS A 375 -2.57 -0.42 -2.42
N CYS A 376 -3.85 -0.23 -2.04
CA CYS A 376 -4.55 1.05 -2.20
C CYS A 376 -4.70 1.81 -0.87
N HIS A 377 -4.94 1.10 0.24
CA HIS A 377 -5.21 1.69 1.53
C HIS A 377 -3.98 1.79 2.46
N GLY A 378 -2.82 1.28 2.02
CA GLY A 378 -1.60 1.26 2.82
C GLY A 378 -1.64 0.22 3.95
N PRO A 379 -0.70 0.29 4.90
CA PRO A 379 -0.60 -0.66 6.00
C PRO A 379 -1.66 -0.37 7.09
N VAL A 380 -2.95 -0.52 6.73
CA VAL A 380 -4.12 -0.20 7.57
C VAL A 380 -4.04 -0.85 8.95
N GLN A 381 -3.48 -2.07 9.03
CA GLN A 381 -3.29 -2.79 10.28
C GLN A 381 -2.33 -2.10 11.27
N THR A 382 -1.67 -1.03 10.87
CA THR A 382 -0.82 -0.21 11.75
C THR A 382 -1.47 1.12 12.12
N TYR A 383 -2.63 1.46 11.52
CA TYR A 383 -3.25 2.76 11.70
C TYR A 383 -4.14 2.82 12.94
N GLU A 384 -3.87 3.77 13.80
CA GLU A 384 -4.75 4.16 14.90
C GLU A 384 -5.93 4.98 14.37
N ILE A 385 -5.63 5.97 13.54
CA ILE A 385 -6.62 6.76 12.80
C ILE A 385 -6.47 6.44 11.32
N GLN A 386 -7.57 6.07 10.67
CA GLN A 386 -7.58 5.77 9.25
C GLN A 386 -7.36 7.03 8.42
N LYS A 387 -6.50 6.93 7.41
CA LYS A 387 -6.16 8.02 6.51
C LYS A 387 -6.21 7.59 5.04
N GLN A 388 -6.32 8.56 4.15
CA GLN A 388 -6.18 8.32 2.72
C GLN A 388 -4.68 8.12 2.39
N PHE A 389 -4.31 6.89 2.08
CA PHE A 389 -2.92 6.52 1.74
C PHE A 389 -2.59 6.84 0.29
N ALA A 390 -3.40 6.34 -0.65
CA ALA A 390 -3.16 6.55 -2.08
C ALA A 390 -3.63 7.94 -2.52
N PRO A 391 -2.95 8.58 -3.49
CA PRO A 391 -3.36 9.89 -3.98
C PRO A 391 -4.68 9.85 -4.76
N LEU A 392 -5.10 8.69 -5.24
CA LEU A 392 -6.31 8.44 -6.02
C LEU A 392 -6.42 9.30 -7.30
N THR A 393 -5.30 9.78 -7.82
CA THR A 393 -5.23 10.52 -9.09
C THR A 393 -5.38 9.58 -10.29
N MET A 394 -5.84 10.12 -11.43
CA MET A 394 -5.92 9.36 -12.68
C MET A 394 -4.55 8.73 -13.05
N GLY A 395 -3.46 9.48 -12.90
CA GLY A 395 -2.10 9.00 -13.18
C GLY A 395 -1.70 7.80 -12.31
N TRP A 396 -2.11 7.78 -11.05
CA TRP A 396 -1.86 6.66 -10.13
C TRP A 396 -2.61 5.40 -10.58
N CYS A 397 -3.87 5.52 -10.97
CA CYS A 397 -4.65 4.41 -11.50
C CYS A 397 -4.07 3.85 -12.80
N ILE A 398 -3.70 4.75 -13.75
CA ILE A 398 -3.11 4.40 -15.03
C ILE A 398 -1.77 3.68 -14.84
N LYS A 399 -0.92 4.16 -13.93
CA LYS A 399 0.36 3.51 -13.61
C LYS A 399 0.13 2.07 -13.14
N CYS A 400 -0.76 1.87 -12.18
CA CYS A 400 -1.11 0.54 -11.68
C CYS A 400 -1.61 -0.39 -12.81
N HIS A 401 -2.51 0.08 -13.69
CA HIS A 401 -3.04 -0.71 -14.80
C HIS A 401 -1.99 -1.06 -15.86
N ARG A 402 -0.94 -0.25 -16.01
CA ARG A 402 0.18 -0.54 -16.91
C ARG A 402 1.16 -1.58 -16.37
N GLU A 403 1.27 -1.67 -15.06
CA GLU A 403 2.27 -2.49 -14.37
C GLU A 403 1.71 -3.78 -13.78
N THR A 404 0.40 -3.86 -13.54
CA THR A 404 -0.23 -5.00 -12.86
C THR A 404 -0.73 -6.02 -13.87
N ASP A 405 -0.25 -7.26 -13.73
CA ASP A 405 -0.74 -8.39 -14.51
C ASP A 405 -2.17 -8.77 -14.11
N VAL A 406 -2.96 -9.14 -15.09
CA VAL A 406 -4.33 -9.60 -14.85
C VAL A 406 -4.32 -11.04 -14.33
N LYS A 407 -5.00 -11.27 -13.20
CA LYS A 407 -5.20 -12.61 -12.67
C LYS A 407 -6.27 -13.33 -13.49
N MET A 408 -5.89 -14.41 -14.15
CA MET A 408 -6.74 -15.17 -15.04
C MET A 408 -7.29 -16.46 -14.43
N GLU A 409 -6.65 -16.94 -13.35
CA GLU A 409 -7.01 -18.21 -12.72
C GLU A 409 -8.47 -18.22 -12.24
N GLY A 410 -9.21 -19.25 -12.63
CA GLY A 410 -10.59 -19.46 -12.23
C GLY A 410 -11.64 -18.64 -13.00
N ASN A 411 -11.25 -17.93 -14.08
CA ASN A 411 -12.19 -17.15 -14.89
C ASN A 411 -12.20 -17.59 -16.36
N ALA A 412 -13.01 -18.58 -16.69
CA ALA A 412 -13.13 -19.16 -18.03
C ALA A 412 -13.49 -18.13 -19.13
N TYR A 413 -14.20 -17.06 -18.79
CA TYR A 413 -14.56 -16.00 -19.75
C TYR A 413 -13.31 -15.26 -20.24
N TYR A 414 -12.41 -14.92 -19.34
CA TYR A 414 -11.19 -14.19 -19.71
C TYR A 414 -10.10 -15.10 -20.28
N ASP A 415 -10.11 -16.42 -19.99
CA ASP A 415 -9.08 -17.35 -20.44
C ASP A 415 -8.91 -17.35 -21.97
N LYS A 416 -10.01 -17.36 -22.72
CA LYS A 416 -10.00 -17.29 -24.18
C LYS A 416 -9.42 -15.96 -24.70
N ILE A 417 -9.89 -14.85 -24.14
CA ILE A 417 -9.44 -13.51 -24.52
C ILE A 417 -7.95 -13.34 -24.19
N HIS A 418 -7.53 -13.82 -23.03
CA HIS A 418 -6.12 -13.80 -22.61
C HIS A 418 -5.23 -14.55 -23.58
N LYS A 419 -5.58 -15.79 -23.97
CA LYS A 419 -4.82 -16.61 -24.93
C LYS A 419 -4.65 -15.90 -26.28
N GLU A 420 -5.71 -15.31 -26.79
CA GLU A 420 -5.67 -14.56 -28.06
C GLU A 420 -4.79 -13.31 -27.96
N LEU A 421 -4.93 -12.53 -26.89
CA LEU A 421 -4.15 -11.31 -26.70
C LEU A 421 -2.69 -11.61 -26.35
N SER A 422 -2.41 -12.64 -25.53
CA SER A 422 -1.04 -13.08 -25.22
C SER A 422 -0.29 -13.44 -26.49
N LYS A 423 -0.94 -14.19 -27.37
CA LYS A 423 -0.39 -14.54 -28.69
C LYS A 423 -0.13 -13.29 -29.55
N ARG A 424 -1.07 -12.32 -29.52
CA ARG A 424 -0.97 -11.08 -30.30
C ARG A 424 0.17 -10.17 -29.79
N TYR A 425 0.32 -10.08 -28.46
CA TYR A 425 1.35 -9.23 -27.84
C TYR A 425 2.69 -9.96 -27.65
N GLY A 426 2.75 -11.27 -27.85
CA GLY A 426 3.97 -12.06 -27.64
C GLY A 426 4.41 -12.14 -26.18
N VAL A 427 3.47 -12.13 -25.23
CA VAL A 427 3.74 -12.15 -23.78
C VAL A 427 2.93 -13.26 -23.10
N ASP A 428 3.47 -13.84 -22.03
CA ASP A 428 2.80 -14.90 -21.28
C ASP A 428 1.70 -14.35 -20.34
N LYS A 429 1.90 -13.15 -19.81
CA LYS A 429 0.97 -12.46 -18.94
C LYS A 429 0.59 -11.11 -19.52
N LEU A 430 -0.67 -10.75 -19.39
CA LEU A 430 -1.22 -9.49 -19.86
C LEU A 430 -1.40 -8.53 -18.69
N THR A 431 -1.01 -7.26 -18.88
CA THR A 431 -1.36 -6.20 -17.95
C THR A 431 -2.83 -5.77 -18.12
N ALA A 432 -3.38 -5.11 -17.10
CA ALA A 432 -4.73 -4.54 -17.20
C ALA A 432 -4.85 -3.57 -18.38
N ALA A 433 -3.78 -2.83 -18.69
CA ALA A 433 -3.71 -1.93 -19.86
C ALA A 433 -3.88 -2.68 -21.19
N GLN A 434 -3.21 -3.82 -21.35
CA GLN A 434 -3.29 -4.65 -22.56
C GLN A 434 -4.68 -5.32 -22.71
N MET A 435 -5.43 -5.47 -21.63
CA MET A 435 -6.81 -5.94 -21.60
C MET A 435 -7.84 -4.81 -21.82
N GLY A 436 -7.41 -3.62 -22.21
CA GLY A 436 -8.30 -2.47 -22.44
C GLY A 436 -8.66 -1.69 -21.17
N GLY A 437 -7.96 -1.91 -20.06
CA GLY A 437 -8.22 -1.24 -18.78
C GLY A 437 -7.82 0.25 -18.73
N LEU A 438 -7.30 0.80 -19.84
CA LEU A 438 -6.99 2.22 -19.99
C LEU A 438 -7.96 2.99 -20.89
N GLU A 439 -9.00 2.34 -21.39
CA GLU A 439 -10.04 3.02 -22.17
C GLU A 439 -10.78 4.01 -21.27
N CYS A 440 -10.97 5.25 -21.76
CA CYS A 440 -11.57 6.34 -20.97
C CYS A 440 -12.92 5.94 -20.35
N GLY A 441 -13.79 5.30 -21.14
CA GLY A 441 -15.12 4.84 -20.70
C GLY A 441 -15.12 3.69 -19.66
N LYS A 442 -13.95 3.14 -19.29
CA LYS A 442 -13.85 2.17 -18.19
C LYS A 442 -13.81 2.85 -16.80
N CYS A 443 -13.35 4.09 -16.78
CA CYS A 443 -13.17 4.87 -15.57
C CYS A 443 -14.05 6.14 -15.53
N HIS A 444 -14.54 6.59 -16.68
CA HIS A 444 -15.36 7.82 -16.81
C HIS A 444 -16.68 7.51 -17.50
N TYR A 445 -17.78 8.12 -17.01
CA TYR A 445 -19.13 8.02 -17.58
C TYR A 445 -19.87 9.36 -17.52
#